data_f952f5393eaadd967329e5dc963a89da
#
_entry.id   f952f5393eaadd967329e5dc963a89da
#
_cell.length_a   1.000
_cell.length_b   1.000
_cell.length_c   1.000
_cell.angle_alpha   90.00
_cell.angle_beta   90.00
_cell.angle_gamma   90.00
#
_symmetry.space_group_name_H-M   'P 1'
#
loop_
_entity.id
_entity.type
_entity.pdbx_description
1 polymer ?
#
loop_
_entity_poly.entity_id
_entity_poly.type
_entity_poly.pdbx_seq_one_letter_code
_entity_poly.pdbx_strand_id
1 'polypeptide(L)'
;MAQDIDGLRQFGKRCDAEVKRKRADQRAIHERLGARMQTAVRGQIRGKINDAHGHISGIQARVVGSGGGYVAVRPSGTDSGPDSLNAITNYLENGHAIRRPGGRSLRYRPRIKVLYVSGRGFYAAVRPSLPRMLQSEVDRWGREVAGRLGGR
;
A
#
# COMPACT_ATOMS: atom_id res chain seq x y z
N MET A 1 45.90 -24.23 -6.72
CA MET A 1 45.98 -22.90 -6.08
C MET A 1 45.60 -21.74 -7.01
N ALA A 2 46.00 -21.64 -8.26
CA ALA A 2 45.59 -20.53 -9.14
C ALA A 2 44.06 -20.48 -9.43
N GLN A 3 43.42 -21.63 -9.61
CA GLN A 3 41.98 -21.71 -9.88
C GLN A 3 41.09 -21.21 -8.71
N ASP A 4 41.53 -21.40 -7.45
CA ASP A 4 40.82 -20.91 -6.26
C ASP A 4 40.84 -19.38 -6.15
N ILE A 5 41.93 -18.74 -6.57
CA ILE A 5 42.10 -17.29 -6.56
C ILE A 5 41.18 -16.63 -7.60
N ASP A 6 41.04 -17.23 -8.78
CA ASP A 6 40.13 -16.72 -9.82
C ASP A 6 38.66 -16.87 -9.43
N GLY A 7 38.29 -17.96 -8.78
CA GLY A 7 36.97 -18.18 -8.22
C GLY A 7 36.62 -17.10 -7.18
N LEU A 8 37.51 -16.79 -6.27
CA LEU A 8 37.37 -15.74 -5.26
C LEU A 8 37.22 -14.34 -5.89
N ARG A 9 38.04 -14.04 -6.92
CA ARG A 9 37.93 -12.77 -7.66
C ARG A 9 36.60 -12.62 -8.37
N GLN A 10 36.08 -13.68 -8.99
CA GLN A 10 34.77 -13.67 -9.64
C GLN A 10 33.66 -13.52 -8.64
N PHE A 11 33.75 -14.20 -7.48
CA PHE A 11 32.77 -14.01 -6.40
C PHE A 11 32.77 -12.58 -5.88
N GLY A 12 33.93 -11.95 -5.66
CA GLY A 12 34.05 -10.55 -5.28
C GLY A 12 33.37 -9.62 -6.27
N LYS A 13 33.61 -9.80 -7.58
CA LYS A 13 32.90 -9.01 -8.63
C LYS A 13 31.38 -9.18 -8.58
N ARG A 14 30.86 -10.37 -8.28
CA ARG A 14 29.43 -10.61 -8.11
C ARG A 14 28.89 -9.87 -6.89
N CYS A 15 29.57 -9.89 -5.76
CA CYS A 15 29.22 -9.14 -4.58
C CYS A 15 29.16 -7.63 -4.86
N ASP A 16 30.14 -7.07 -5.54
CA ASP A 16 30.15 -5.65 -5.94
C ASP A 16 28.97 -5.31 -6.85
N ALA A 17 28.61 -6.20 -7.77
CA ALA A 17 27.44 -6.03 -8.62
C ALA A 17 26.13 -6.03 -7.83
N GLU A 18 26.00 -6.90 -6.81
CA GLU A 18 24.84 -6.92 -5.94
C GLU A 18 24.70 -5.64 -5.09
N VAL A 19 25.83 -5.12 -4.57
CA VAL A 19 25.83 -3.83 -3.84
C VAL A 19 25.31 -2.70 -4.74
N LYS A 20 25.72 -2.66 -6.02
CA LYS A 20 25.21 -1.66 -6.98
C LYS A 20 23.71 -1.81 -7.28
N ARG A 21 23.17 -3.03 -7.22
CA ARG A 21 21.76 -3.33 -7.46
C ARG A 21 20.84 -3.03 -6.28
N LYS A 22 21.37 -2.87 -5.06
CA LYS A 22 20.61 -2.73 -3.82
C LYS A 22 19.41 -1.79 -3.94
N ARG A 23 19.60 -0.59 -4.51
CA ARG A 23 18.50 0.41 -4.64
C ARG A 23 17.42 -0.06 -5.62
N ALA A 24 17.81 -0.67 -6.73
CA ALA A 24 16.87 -1.19 -7.72
C ALA A 24 16.05 -2.36 -7.14
N ASP A 25 16.71 -3.27 -6.45
CA ASP A 25 16.07 -4.42 -5.78
C ASP A 25 15.11 -3.94 -4.70
N GLN A 26 15.50 -2.98 -3.85
CA GLN A 26 14.66 -2.39 -2.83
C GLN A 26 13.40 -1.77 -3.46
N ARG A 27 13.56 -1.01 -4.53
CA ARG A 27 12.43 -0.42 -5.25
C ARG A 27 11.50 -1.50 -5.82
N ALA A 28 12.04 -2.55 -6.43
CA ALA A 28 11.28 -3.67 -6.97
C ALA A 28 10.47 -4.40 -5.88
N ILE A 29 11.05 -4.61 -4.69
CA ILE A 29 10.36 -5.17 -3.52
C ILE A 29 9.17 -4.26 -3.16
N HIS A 30 9.38 -2.96 -3.03
CA HIS A 30 8.32 -2.01 -2.67
C HIS A 30 7.23 -1.92 -3.74
N GLU A 31 7.57 -2.00 -5.01
CA GLU A 31 6.58 -2.00 -6.10
C GLU A 31 5.69 -3.26 -6.04
N ARG A 32 6.27 -4.45 -5.83
CA ARG A 32 5.52 -5.71 -5.67
C ARG A 32 4.67 -5.69 -4.41
N LEU A 33 5.25 -5.29 -3.28
CA LEU A 33 4.52 -5.16 -2.02
C LEU A 33 3.35 -4.19 -2.14
N GLY A 34 3.58 -3.02 -2.75
CA GLY A 34 2.55 -2.01 -2.99
C GLY A 34 1.40 -2.51 -3.85
N ALA A 35 1.69 -3.31 -4.89
CA ALA A 35 0.65 -3.93 -5.71
C ALA A 35 -0.22 -4.90 -4.90
N ARG A 36 0.39 -5.73 -4.05
CA ARG A 36 -0.34 -6.66 -3.16
C ARG A 36 -1.18 -5.92 -2.13
N MET A 37 -0.62 -4.87 -1.50
CA MET A 37 -1.34 -4.01 -0.56
C MET A 37 -2.54 -3.34 -1.23
N GLN A 38 -2.36 -2.78 -2.42
CA GLN A 38 -3.43 -2.14 -3.19
C GLN A 38 -4.57 -3.12 -3.50
N THR A 39 -4.24 -4.32 -3.95
CA THR A 39 -5.23 -5.37 -4.22
C THR A 39 -5.99 -5.75 -2.95
N ALA A 40 -5.29 -5.93 -1.82
CA ALA A 40 -5.90 -6.26 -0.55
C ALA A 40 -6.85 -5.15 -0.05
N VAL A 41 -6.41 -3.88 -0.10
CA VAL A 41 -7.25 -2.73 0.28
C VAL A 41 -8.48 -2.63 -0.60
N ARG A 42 -8.32 -2.72 -1.91
CA ARG A 42 -9.46 -2.71 -2.86
C ARG A 42 -10.45 -3.85 -2.59
N GLY A 43 -9.95 -5.04 -2.26
CA GLY A 43 -10.78 -6.17 -1.87
C GLY A 43 -11.57 -5.91 -0.60
N GLN A 44 -10.93 -5.33 0.43
CA GLN A 44 -11.62 -4.95 1.68
C GLN A 44 -12.68 -3.87 1.46
N ILE A 45 -12.40 -2.87 0.62
CA ILE A 45 -13.38 -1.82 0.28
C ILE A 45 -14.62 -2.46 -0.35
N ARG A 46 -14.45 -3.26 -1.40
CA ARG A 46 -15.56 -3.92 -2.10
C ARG A 46 -16.35 -4.88 -1.20
N GLY A 47 -15.70 -5.51 -0.23
CA GLY A 47 -16.37 -6.41 0.71
C GLY A 47 -17.11 -5.70 1.84
N LYS A 48 -16.77 -4.45 2.17
CA LYS A 48 -17.32 -3.73 3.32
C LYS A 48 -18.29 -2.61 2.95
N ILE A 49 -18.24 -2.11 1.72
CA ILE A 49 -19.13 -1.06 1.22
C ILE A 49 -19.65 -1.42 -0.16
N ASN A 50 -20.82 -0.89 -0.51
CA ASN A 50 -21.36 -1.01 -1.87
C ASN A 50 -20.65 -0.03 -2.80
N ASP A 51 -19.50 -0.45 -3.35
CA ASP A 51 -18.69 0.33 -4.29
C ASP A 51 -18.89 -0.20 -5.72
N ALA A 52 -20.15 -0.30 -6.14
CA ALA A 52 -20.54 -0.92 -7.42
C ALA A 52 -19.84 -0.30 -8.64
N HIS A 53 -19.58 1.01 -8.60
CA HIS A 53 -18.89 1.74 -9.68
C HIS A 53 -17.39 1.90 -9.44
N GLY A 54 -16.85 1.38 -8.34
CA GLY A 54 -15.43 1.44 -8.04
C GLY A 54 -14.90 2.84 -7.71
N HIS A 55 -15.76 3.78 -7.30
CA HIS A 55 -15.34 5.16 -6.99
C HIS A 55 -14.31 5.23 -5.87
N ILE A 56 -14.49 4.46 -4.80
CA ILE A 56 -13.58 4.47 -3.65
C ILE A 56 -12.43 3.48 -3.86
N SER A 57 -12.70 2.27 -4.33
CA SER A 57 -11.65 1.29 -4.59
C SER A 57 -10.74 1.69 -5.75
N GLY A 58 -11.29 2.34 -6.78
CA GLY A 58 -10.56 2.78 -7.98
C GLY A 58 -9.48 3.81 -7.67
N ILE A 59 -9.76 4.78 -6.80
CA ILE A 59 -8.80 5.83 -6.44
C ILE A 59 -7.69 5.37 -5.50
N GLN A 60 -7.74 4.13 -4.99
CA GLN A 60 -6.65 3.63 -4.16
C GLN A 60 -5.39 3.42 -4.99
N ALA A 61 -4.41 4.27 -4.81
CA ALA A 61 -3.13 4.22 -5.52
C ALA A 61 -2.01 3.75 -4.60
N ARG A 62 -1.08 3.00 -5.18
CA ARG A 62 0.20 2.72 -4.54
C ARG A 62 1.15 3.90 -4.75
N VAL A 63 1.88 4.26 -3.73
CA VAL A 63 2.92 5.29 -3.77
C VAL A 63 4.20 4.68 -3.27
N VAL A 64 5.25 4.72 -4.09
CA VAL A 64 6.61 4.33 -3.70
C VAL A 64 7.41 5.62 -3.55
N GLY A 65 8.09 5.79 -2.42
CA GLY A 65 8.91 6.97 -2.16
C GLY A 65 10.02 7.12 -3.20
N SER A 66 10.43 8.35 -3.51
CA SER A 66 11.42 8.68 -4.55
C SER A 66 12.75 7.95 -4.38
N GLY A 67 13.19 7.72 -3.13
CA GLY A 67 14.37 6.92 -2.80
C GLY A 67 14.12 5.42 -2.68
N GLY A 68 12.89 4.91 -2.92
CA GLY A 68 12.52 3.52 -2.67
C GLY A 68 12.47 3.15 -1.19
N GLY A 69 12.47 4.14 -0.27
CA GLY A 69 12.55 3.92 1.17
C GLY A 69 11.24 3.48 1.83
N TYR A 70 10.10 3.67 1.16
CA TYR A 70 8.80 3.25 1.68
C TYR A 70 7.81 2.96 0.55
N VAL A 71 6.74 2.24 0.90
CA VAL A 71 5.58 2.06 0.06
C VAL A 71 4.31 2.31 0.88
N ALA A 72 3.33 2.94 0.26
CA ALA A 72 2.02 3.19 0.86
C ALA A 72 0.89 2.96 -0.15
N VAL A 73 -0.30 2.69 0.36
CA VAL A 73 -1.55 2.74 -0.40
C VAL A 73 -2.41 3.84 0.20
N ARG A 74 -2.82 4.77 -0.63
CA ARG A 74 -3.64 5.91 -0.23
C ARG A 74 -4.57 6.33 -1.37
N PRO A 75 -5.65 7.05 -1.07
CA PRO A 75 -6.47 7.65 -2.12
C PRO A 75 -5.66 8.69 -2.91
N SER A 76 -5.85 8.70 -4.23
CA SER A 76 -5.14 9.58 -5.18
C SER A 76 -6.08 10.55 -5.89
N GLY A 77 -7.26 10.81 -5.33
CA GLY A 77 -8.18 11.81 -5.88
C GLY A 77 -7.52 13.20 -5.89
N THR A 78 -7.76 13.97 -6.95
CA THR A 78 -7.25 15.34 -7.12
C THR A 78 -8.10 16.37 -6.39
N ASP A 79 -9.35 16.00 -6.08
CA ASP A 79 -10.31 16.90 -5.45
C ASP A 79 -9.95 17.15 -3.99
N SER A 80 -10.13 18.39 -3.55
CA SER A 80 -9.98 18.80 -2.15
C SER A 80 -11.33 19.28 -1.59
N GLY A 81 -11.47 19.20 -0.28
CA GLY A 81 -12.69 19.60 0.41
C GLY A 81 -13.42 18.44 1.08
N PRO A 82 -14.50 18.74 1.86
CA PRO A 82 -15.19 17.75 2.66
C PRO A 82 -15.94 16.69 1.84
N ASP A 83 -16.30 17.01 0.60
CA ASP A 83 -17.04 16.11 -0.31
C ASP A 83 -16.11 15.42 -1.32
N SER A 84 -14.79 15.59 -1.20
CA SER A 84 -13.83 14.93 -2.05
C SER A 84 -13.80 13.42 -1.80
N LEU A 85 -13.48 12.63 -2.83
CA LEU A 85 -13.33 11.18 -2.69
C LEU A 85 -12.26 10.79 -1.63
N ASN A 86 -11.24 11.63 -1.45
CA ASN A 86 -10.24 11.46 -0.41
C ASN A 86 -10.84 11.62 0.99
N ALA A 87 -11.65 12.67 1.21
CA ALA A 87 -12.33 12.90 2.48
C ALA A 87 -13.37 11.81 2.75
N ILE A 88 -14.17 11.43 1.75
CA ILE A 88 -15.13 10.33 1.85
C ILE A 88 -14.44 9.02 2.21
N THR A 89 -13.30 8.71 1.59
CA THR A 89 -12.50 7.53 1.93
C THR A 89 -12.07 7.54 3.40
N ASN A 90 -11.62 8.69 3.91
CA ASN A 90 -11.24 8.84 5.31
C ASN A 90 -12.44 8.69 6.27
N TYR A 91 -13.60 9.24 5.91
CA TYR A 91 -14.83 9.07 6.69
C TYR A 91 -15.29 7.61 6.72
N LEU A 92 -15.20 6.92 5.60
CA LEU A 92 -15.51 5.49 5.51
C LEU A 92 -14.53 4.63 6.31
N GLU A 93 -13.24 4.97 6.34
CA GLU A 93 -12.25 4.24 7.12
C GLU A 93 -12.45 4.43 8.62
N ASN A 94 -12.50 5.68 9.08
CA ASN A 94 -12.42 6.04 10.49
C ASN A 94 -13.79 6.30 11.14
N GLY A 95 -14.83 6.46 10.33
CA GLY A 95 -16.11 6.98 10.78
C GLY A 95 -16.11 8.51 10.89
N HIS A 96 -17.28 9.06 11.14
CA HIS A 96 -17.45 10.51 11.29
C HIS A 96 -18.69 10.86 12.10
N ALA A 97 -18.66 12.01 12.75
CA ALA A 97 -19.83 12.58 13.39
C ALA A 97 -20.77 13.16 12.31
N ILE A 98 -22.06 12.93 12.48
CA ILE A 98 -23.07 13.56 11.62
C ILE A 98 -23.20 15.02 12.07
N ARG A 99 -22.82 15.94 11.20
CA ARG A 99 -22.95 17.36 11.46
C ARG A 99 -24.43 17.73 11.47
N ARG A 100 -24.90 18.31 12.56
CA ARG A 100 -26.25 18.88 12.62
C ARG A 100 -26.34 20.03 11.61
N PRO A 101 -27.44 20.14 10.84
CA PRO A 101 -27.63 21.29 9.95
C PRO A 101 -27.58 22.58 10.76
N GLY A 102 -26.83 23.55 10.27
CA GLY A 102 -26.84 24.90 10.83
C GLY A 102 -28.29 25.45 10.74
N GLY A 103 -28.80 26.00 11.83
CA GLY A 103 -30.23 26.27 12.12
C GLY A 103 -31.05 27.13 11.15
N ARG A 104 -30.63 27.29 9.91
CA ARG A 104 -31.37 28.02 8.86
C ARG A 104 -31.83 27.15 7.68
N SER A 105 -31.48 25.88 7.62
CA SER A 105 -31.91 25.00 6.52
C SER A 105 -33.22 24.30 6.88
N LEU A 106 -34.34 24.78 6.37
CA LEU A 106 -35.65 24.16 6.47
C LEU A 106 -35.78 22.81 5.74
N ARG A 107 -34.79 22.46 4.88
CA ARG A 107 -34.83 21.26 4.02
C ARG A 107 -34.26 20.02 4.65
N TYR A 108 -33.43 20.12 5.67
CA TYR A 108 -32.81 18.97 6.30
C TYR A 108 -33.42 18.68 7.66
N ARG A 109 -34.31 17.73 7.70
CA ARG A 109 -34.75 17.12 8.95
C ARG A 109 -34.01 15.80 9.11
N PRO A 110 -33.15 15.63 10.10
CA PRO A 110 -32.47 14.35 10.32
C PRO A 110 -33.57 13.30 10.63
N ARG A 111 -33.76 12.37 9.70
CA ARG A 111 -34.70 11.24 9.90
C ARG A 111 -34.16 10.22 10.91
N ILE A 112 -32.88 10.33 11.25
CA ILE A 112 -32.16 9.37 12.07
C ILE A 112 -31.54 10.12 13.25
N LYS A 113 -31.76 9.65 14.47
CA LYS A 113 -31.12 10.16 15.70
C LYS A 113 -29.66 9.69 15.85
N VAL A 114 -29.02 9.29 14.77
CA VAL A 114 -27.63 8.82 14.79
C VAL A 114 -26.70 10.03 14.78
N LEU A 115 -25.86 10.13 15.80
CA LEU A 115 -24.89 11.23 15.94
C LEU A 115 -23.52 10.89 15.34
N TYR A 116 -23.25 9.59 15.09
CA TYR A 116 -21.98 9.11 14.61
C TYR A 116 -22.16 7.89 13.69
N VAL A 117 -21.42 7.88 12.59
CA VAL A 117 -21.34 6.72 11.69
C VAL A 117 -20.00 6.03 11.93
N SER A 118 -20.05 4.77 12.31
CA SER A 118 -18.84 3.98 12.56
C SER A 118 -18.04 3.75 11.27
N GLY A 119 -16.72 3.80 11.39
CA GLY A 119 -15.80 3.49 10.29
C GLY A 119 -15.88 2.02 9.87
N ARG A 120 -15.50 1.76 8.64
CA ARG A 120 -15.46 0.41 8.06
C ARG A 120 -14.11 -0.27 8.23
N GLY A 121 -13.05 0.49 8.51
CA GLY A 121 -11.72 -0.03 8.85
C GLY A 121 -11.12 -0.94 7.78
N PHE A 122 -11.15 -0.56 6.50
CA PHE A 122 -10.62 -1.40 5.42
C PHE A 122 -9.09 -1.39 5.37
N TYR A 123 -8.43 -0.27 5.68
CA TYR A 123 -6.97 -0.24 5.85
C TYR A 123 -6.55 -0.97 7.13
N ALA A 124 -7.31 -0.75 8.22
CA ALA A 124 -7.06 -1.44 9.48
C ALA A 124 -7.14 -2.97 9.31
N ALA A 125 -8.06 -3.46 8.49
CA ALA A 125 -8.21 -4.89 8.21
C ALA A 125 -7.03 -5.49 7.42
N VAL A 126 -6.34 -4.69 6.59
CA VAL A 126 -5.17 -5.17 5.83
C VAL A 126 -3.88 -5.13 6.67
N ARG A 127 -3.78 -4.19 7.62
CA ARG A 127 -2.58 -3.95 8.42
C ARG A 127 -1.95 -5.21 9.04
N PRO A 128 -2.72 -6.14 9.66
CA PRO A 128 -2.15 -7.36 10.25
C PRO A 128 -1.45 -8.28 9.25
N SER A 129 -1.80 -8.21 7.97
CA SER A 129 -1.20 -9.05 6.92
C SER A 129 0.10 -8.49 6.34
N LEU A 130 0.43 -7.21 6.61
CA LEU A 130 1.60 -6.52 6.03
C LEU A 130 2.93 -7.19 6.37
N PRO A 131 3.22 -7.62 7.63
CA PRO A 131 4.47 -8.28 7.95
C PRO A 131 4.68 -9.55 7.10
N ARG A 132 3.64 -10.37 6.96
CA ARG A 132 3.69 -11.59 6.14
C ARG A 132 3.89 -11.30 4.66
N MET A 133 3.23 -10.26 4.15
CA MET A 133 3.42 -9.82 2.76
C MET A 133 4.86 -9.37 2.53
N LEU A 134 5.43 -8.56 3.42
CA LEU A 134 6.80 -8.09 3.35
C LEU A 134 7.79 -9.27 3.44
N GLN A 135 7.61 -10.17 4.40
CA GLN A 135 8.49 -11.33 4.57
C GLN A 135 8.56 -12.15 3.28
N SER A 136 7.42 -12.42 2.63
CA SER A 136 7.40 -13.19 1.39
C SER A 136 8.16 -12.51 0.24
N GLU A 137 8.18 -11.17 0.17
CA GLU A 137 8.95 -10.44 -0.83
C GLU A 137 10.45 -10.44 -0.50
N VAL A 138 10.81 -10.35 0.80
CA VAL A 138 12.21 -10.45 1.26
C VAL A 138 12.76 -11.85 0.99
N ASP A 139 12.01 -12.90 1.30
CA ASP A 139 12.41 -14.28 1.04
C ASP A 139 12.61 -14.54 -0.46
N ARG A 140 11.76 -13.98 -1.29
CA ARG A 140 11.90 -14.03 -2.75
C ARG A 140 13.18 -13.34 -3.19
N TRP A 141 13.42 -12.13 -2.72
CA TRP A 141 14.65 -11.38 -3.01
C TRP A 141 15.89 -12.14 -2.56
N GLY A 142 15.87 -12.73 -1.35
CA GLY A 142 16.98 -13.54 -0.85
C GLY A 142 17.34 -14.71 -1.79
N ARG A 143 16.33 -15.41 -2.32
CA ARG A 143 16.54 -16.48 -3.32
C ARG A 143 17.12 -15.94 -4.62
N GLU A 144 16.63 -14.78 -5.09
CA GLU A 144 17.14 -14.13 -6.31
C GLU A 144 18.64 -13.74 -6.15
N VAL A 145 19.01 -13.15 -5.00
CA VAL A 145 20.40 -12.79 -4.67
C VAL A 145 21.27 -14.04 -4.57
N ALA A 146 20.82 -15.06 -3.85
CA ALA A 146 21.56 -16.31 -3.71
C ALA A 146 21.82 -16.99 -5.08
N GLY A 147 20.82 -16.97 -5.99
CA GLY A 147 21.00 -17.46 -7.36
C GLY A 147 22.05 -16.68 -8.13
N ARG A 148 22.05 -15.34 -8.05
CA ARG A 148 23.04 -14.48 -8.72
C ARG A 148 24.46 -14.66 -8.17
N LEU A 149 24.60 -14.82 -6.85
CA LEU A 149 25.89 -15.07 -6.22
C LEU A 149 26.42 -16.48 -6.49
N GLY A 150 25.53 -17.47 -6.57
CA GLY A 150 25.88 -18.86 -6.88
C GLY A 150 26.28 -19.11 -8.33
N GLY A 151 26.16 -18.13 -9.23
CA GLY A 151 26.60 -18.26 -10.63
C GLY A 151 25.72 -19.15 -11.49
N ARG A 152 24.43 -19.31 -11.15
CA ARG A 152 23.40 -19.99 -11.95
C ARG A 152 22.54 -18.99 -12.71
#